data_85a882f2dfdd8f243a576775e2e19f4f
#
_entry.id   85a882f2dfdd8f243a576775e2e19f4f
#
_cell.length_a   1.000
_cell.length_b   1.000
_cell.length_c   1.000
_cell.angle_alpha   90.00
_cell.angle_beta   90.00
_cell.angle_gamma   90.00
#
_symmetry.space_group_name_H-M   'P 1'
#
loop_
_entity.id
_entity.type
_entity.pdbx_description
1 polymer ?
#
loop_
_entity_poly.entity_id
_entity_poly.type
_entity_poly.pdbx_seq_one_letter_code
_entity_poly.pdbx_strand_id
1 'polypeptide(L)'
;MILDNDLIQKINFFEKMTRAKVKDVFRFDILWIVVNFGELGKAVGKKGAHIKKFSELTKERAKIIEFNKEPTMFLRNLVMPLKMERIEVNGEKIEMEADRKTKGLLMAKNQKNLKDYQRVFSKYFNYELIVKNG
;
A
#
# COMPACT_ATOMS: atom_id res chain seq x y z
N MET A 1 -2.73 -12.83 6.67
CA MET A 1 -1.95 -12.99 5.42
C MET A 1 -1.67 -14.46 5.19
N ILE A 2 -1.95 -14.96 4.00
CA ILE A 2 -1.63 -16.36 3.65
C ILE A 2 -0.32 -16.34 2.89
N LEU A 3 0.70 -17.02 3.45
CA LEU A 3 2.01 -17.13 2.83
C LEU A 3 2.16 -18.51 2.18
N ASP A 4 2.37 -18.55 0.87
CA ASP A 4 2.78 -19.75 0.17
C ASP A 4 4.30 -19.71 -0.07
N ASN A 5 4.86 -20.83 -0.52
CA ASN A 5 6.31 -20.92 -0.72
C ASN A 5 6.84 -19.91 -1.73
N ASP A 6 6.11 -19.67 -2.80
CA ASP A 6 6.51 -18.68 -3.81
C ASP A 6 6.61 -17.29 -3.21
N LEU A 7 5.61 -16.91 -2.43
CA LEU A 7 5.56 -15.60 -1.80
C LEU A 7 6.66 -15.43 -0.75
N ILE A 8 6.89 -16.48 0.06
CA ILE A 8 7.95 -16.47 1.06
C ILE A 8 9.32 -16.29 0.39
N GLN A 9 9.58 -17.00 -0.71
CA GLN A 9 10.83 -16.89 -1.44
C GLN A 9 11.01 -15.48 -2.01
N LYS A 10 9.95 -14.89 -2.55
CA LYS A 10 10.00 -13.53 -3.09
C LYS A 10 10.27 -12.50 -2.01
N ILE A 11 9.66 -12.63 -0.84
CA ILE A 11 9.90 -11.74 0.30
C ILE A 11 11.35 -11.86 0.77
N ASN A 12 11.84 -13.09 0.92
CA ASN A 12 13.21 -13.32 1.34
C ASN A 12 14.20 -12.72 0.34
N PHE A 13 13.94 -12.90 -0.94
CA PHE A 13 14.74 -12.31 -2.00
C PHE A 13 14.71 -10.78 -1.93
N PHE A 14 13.52 -10.21 -1.74
CA PHE A 14 13.35 -8.77 -1.64
C PHE A 14 14.14 -8.20 -0.46
N GLU A 15 14.00 -8.80 0.72
CA GLU A 15 14.74 -8.36 1.91
C GLU A 15 16.25 -8.47 1.75
N LYS A 16 16.68 -9.56 1.15
CA LYS A 16 18.11 -9.78 0.92
C LYS A 16 18.70 -8.77 -0.05
N MET A 17 17.96 -8.47 -1.11
CA MET A 17 18.39 -7.53 -2.14
C MET A 17 18.38 -6.08 -1.64
N THR A 18 17.35 -5.69 -0.91
CA THR A 18 17.15 -4.30 -0.50
C THR A 18 17.65 -3.99 0.90
N ARG A 19 17.73 -5.01 1.75
CA ARG A 19 17.98 -4.92 3.19
C ARG A 19 16.89 -4.17 3.94
N ALA A 20 15.76 -3.93 3.30
CA ALA A 20 14.59 -3.36 3.94
C ALA A 20 13.84 -4.46 4.70
N LYS A 21 13.25 -4.11 5.83
CA LYS A 21 12.47 -5.05 6.62
C LYS A 21 11.01 -5.00 6.19
N VAL A 22 10.52 -6.15 5.73
CA VAL A 22 9.13 -6.30 5.30
C VAL A 22 8.26 -6.61 6.51
N LYS A 23 7.18 -5.85 6.65
CA LYS A 23 6.18 -6.06 7.71
C LYS A 23 5.09 -7.03 7.25
N ASP A 24 4.59 -6.84 6.04
CA ASP A 24 3.51 -7.65 5.48
C ASP A 24 3.55 -7.59 3.96
N VAL A 25 2.87 -8.54 3.33
CA VAL A 25 2.70 -8.55 1.90
C VAL A 25 1.27 -8.97 1.56
N PHE A 26 0.71 -8.36 0.54
CA PHE A 26 -0.63 -8.65 0.05
C PHE A 26 -0.55 -8.84 -1.45
N ARG A 27 -1.25 -9.84 -1.97
CA ARG A 27 -1.32 -10.08 -3.41
C ARG A 27 -2.68 -9.64 -3.94
N PHE A 28 -2.67 -8.61 -4.76
CA PHE A 28 -3.82 -8.14 -5.52
C PHE A 28 -3.48 -8.33 -7.00
N ASP A 29 -3.77 -7.35 -7.86
CA ASP A 29 -3.32 -7.42 -9.25
C ASP A 29 -1.79 -7.39 -9.32
N ILE A 30 -1.17 -6.69 -8.36
CA ILE A 30 0.28 -6.68 -8.15
C ILE A 30 0.55 -6.97 -6.68
N LEU A 31 1.81 -7.21 -6.34
CA LEU A 31 2.20 -7.37 -4.94
C LEU A 31 2.23 -6.01 -4.24
N TRP A 32 1.64 -5.96 -3.05
CA TRP A 32 1.75 -4.79 -2.17
C TRP A 32 2.63 -5.20 -1.00
N ILE A 33 3.83 -4.64 -0.94
CA ILE A 33 4.80 -4.96 0.10
C ILE A 33 4.82 -3.82 1.11
N VAL A 34 4.40 -4.12 2.34
CA VAL A 34 4.40 -3.15 3.43
C VAL A 34 5.73 -3.30 4.17
N VAL A 35 6.52 -2.23 4.21
CA VAL A 35 7.80 -2.23 4.92
C VAL A 35 7.67 -1.43 6.21
N ASN A 36 8.55 -1.70 7.17
CA ASN A 36 8.55 -1.00 8.44
C ASN A 36 8.85 0.49 8.25
N PHE A 37 8.47 1.27 9.24
CA PHE A 37 8.73 2.71 9.25
C PHE A 37 10.23 2.98 9.04
N GLY A 38 10.53 3.92 8.17
CA GLY A 38 11.90 4.30 7.86
C GLY A 38 12.61 3.44 6.82
N GLU A 39 11.95 2.40 6.32
CA GLU A 39 12.58 1.46 5.38
C GLU A 39 12.29 1.74 3.91
N LEU A 40 11.48 2.76 3.61
CA LEU A 40 11.05 3.02 2.24
C LEU A 40 12.22 3.27 1.29
N GLY A 41 13.19 4.07 1.72
CA GLY A 41 14.36 4.39 0.89
C GLY A 41 15.15 3.16 0.47
N LYS A 42 15.39 2.25 1.42
CA LYS A 42 16.08 0.98 1.13
C LYS A 42 15.27 0.10 0.20
N ALA A 43 13.95 0.05 0.41
CA ALA A 43 13.07 -0.81 -0.36
C ALA A 43 12.98 -0.37 -1.82
N VAL A 44 12.82 0.92 -2.05
CA VAL A 44 12.67 1.49 -3.40
C VAL A 44 14.01 1.55 -4.13
N GLY A 45 15.06 1.94 -3.40
CA GLY A 45 16.36 2.16 -3.96
C GLY A 45 16.47 3.47 -4.73
N LYS A 46 17.68 3.84 -5.09
CA LYS A 46 17.95 5.08 -5.81
C LYS A 46 17.23 5.05 -7.17
N LYS A 47 16.40 6.04 -7.41
CA LYS A 47 15.61 6.17 -8.65
C LYS A 47 14.75 4.94 -8.95
N GLY A 48 14.29 4.25 -7.91
CA GLY A 48 13.45 3.08 -8.07
C GLY A 48 14.16 1.82 -8.52
N ALA A 49 15.49 1.78 -8.40
CA ALA A 49 16.30 0.68 -8.93
C ALA A 49 15.95 -0.68 -8.33
N HIS A 50 15.65 -0.73 -7.04
CA HIS A 50 15.34 -2.00 -6.37
C HIS A 50 14.00 -2.57 -6.81
N ILE A 51 12.97 -1.72 -6.92
CA ILE A 51 11.65 -2.16 -7.39
C ILE A 51 11.75 -2.68 -8.81
N LYS A 52 12.46 -1.95 -9.67
CA LYS A 52 12.66 -2.33 -11.07
C LYS A 52 13.35 -3.69 -11.18
N LYS A 53 14.43 -3.87 -10.44
CA LYS A 53 15.19 -5.12 -10.42
C LYS A 53 14.34 -6.28 -9.91
N PHE A 54 13.57 -6.05 -8.83
CA PHE A 54 12.67 -7.04 -8.28
C PHE A 54 11.66 -7.51 -9.32
N SER A 55 11.02 -6.56 -10.01
CA SER A 55 10.03 -6.87 -11.04
C SER A 55 10.64 -7.62 -12.22
N GLU A 56 11.84 -7.23 -12.64
CA GLU A 56 12.54 -7.91 -13.74
C GLU A 56 12.87 -9.35 -13.40
N LEU A 57 13.36 -9.60 -12.19
CA LEU A 57 13.82 -10.92 -11.78
C LEU A 57 12.69 -11.86 -11.38
N THR A 58 11.64 -11.34 -10.75
CA THR A 58 10.51 -12.16 -10.31
C THR A 58 9.38 -12.23 -11.33
N LYS A 59 9.42 -11.37 -12.37
CA LYS A 59 8.36 -11.22 -13.36
C LYS A 59 7.03 -10.77 -12.75
N GLU A 60 7.11 -10.17 -11.56
CA GLU A 60 5.92 -9.69 -10.87
C GLU A 60 6.11 -8.23 -10.44
N ARG A 61 5.11 -7.40 -10.73
CA ARG A 61 5.14 -5.99 -10.32
C ARG A 61 4.84 -5.87 -8.84
N ALA A 62 5.43 -4.87 -8.20
CA ALA A 62 5.24 -4.63 -6.79
C ALA A 62 5.06 -3.15 -6.49
N LYS A 63 4.28 -2.87 -5.46
CA LYS A 63 4.11 -1.55 -4.88
C LYS A 63 4.66 -1.62 -3.46
N ILE A 64 5.46 -0.63 -3.07
CA ILE A 64 6.02 -0.57 -1.72
C ILE A 64 5.25 0.46 -0.91
N ILE A 65 4.85 0.07 0.29
CA ILE A 65 4.06 0.91 1.20
C ILE A 65 4.80 1.00 2.52
N GLU A 66 5.11 2.20 2.97
CA GLU A 66 5.74 2.37 4.28
C GLU A 66 4.70 2.37 5.37
N PHE A 67 4.89 1.52 6.39
CA PHE A 67 4.01 1.51 7.54
C PHE A 67 4.22 2.76 8.40
N ASN A 68 3.15 3.28 8.96
CA ASN A 68 3.21 4.36 9.93
C ASN A 68 2.16 4.07 11.01
N LYS A 69 2.54 4.24 12.27
CA LYS A 69 1.62 4.00 13.40
C LYS A 69 0.48 4.99 13.46
N GLU A 70 0.61 6.13 12.78
CA GLU A 70 -0.44 7.14 12.70
C GLU A 70 -1.38 6.76 11.56
N PRO A 71 -2.67 6.48 11.82
CA PRO A 71 -3.58 5.96 10.81
C PRO A 71 -3.69 6.84 9.56
N THR A 72 -3.78 8.16 9.73
CA THR A 72 -3.92 9.04 8.57
C THR A 72 -2.65 9.09 7.73
N MET A 73 -1.49 9.01 8.35
CA MET A 73 -0.21 8.96 7.63
C MET A 73 -0.06 7.63 6.90
N PHE A 74 -0.43 6.52 7.54
CA PHE A 74 -0.40 5.23 6.86
C PHE A 74 -1.33 5.22 5.66
N LEU A 75 -2.53 5.78 5.81
CA LEU A 75 -3.49 5.86 4.71
C LEU A 75 -2.92 6.65 3.53
N ARG A 76 -2.25 7.76 3.78
CA ARG A 76 -1.60 8.53 2.71
C ARG A 76 -0.56 7.70 1.98
N ASN A 77 0.26 6.95 2.71
CA ASN A 77 1.26 6.06 2.12
C ASN A 77 0.61 4.94 1.31
N LEU A 78 -0.45 4.37 1.86
CA LEU A 78 -1.16 3.24 1.26
C LEU A 78 -1.75 3.58 -0.11
N VAL A 79 -2.36 4.75 -0.24
CA VAL A 79 -3.07 5.11 -1.47
C VAL A 79 -2.15 5.74 -2.53
N MET A 80 -0.91 6.05 -2.19
CA MET A 80 0.03 6.60 -3.19
C MET A 80 0.08 5.68 -4.41
N PRO A 81 0.14 6.19 -5.63
CA PRO A 81 0.38 7.60 -5.98
C PRO A 81 -0.84 8.51 -5.98
N LEU A 82 -2.01 8.01 -5.58
CA LEU A 82 -3.19 8.85 -5.49
C LEU A 82 -2.99 9.88 -4.38
N LYS A 83 -3.44 11.10 -4.62
CA LYS A 83 -3.32 12.19 -3.64
C LYS A 83 -4.70 12.55 -3.09
N MET A 84 -4.80 12.55 -1.76
CA MET A 84 -6.00 12.98 -1.08
C MET A 84 -5.85 14.47 -0.75
N GLU A 85 -6.88 15.25 -1.03
CA GLU A 85 -6.92 16.67 -0.67
C GLU A 85 -7.08 16.83 0.84
N ARG A 86 -7.85 15.92 1.44
CA ARG A 86 -8.13 15.96 2.87
C ARG A 86 -8.40 14.56 3.38
N ILE A 87 -7.92 14.28 4.58
CA ILE A 87 -8.21 13.05 5.32
C ILE A 87 -8.60 13.45 6.73
N GLU A 88 -9.80 13.06 7.15
CA GLU A 88 -10.32 13.39 8.48
C GLU A 88 -10.82 12.15 9.19
N VAL A 89 -10.44 12.04 10.47
CA VAL A 89 -11.00 11.01 11.35
C VAL A 89 -12.30 11.54 11.92
N ASN A 90 -13.37 10.75 11.77
CA ASN A 90 -14.69 11.11 12.27
C ASN A 90 -15.31 9.88 12.91
N GLY A 91 -15.13 9.75 14.24
CA GLY A 91 -15.56 8.58 14.98
C GLY A 91 -14.81 7.33 14.55
N GLU A 92 -15.54 6.34 14.09
CA GLU A 92 -14.98 5.06 13.61
C GLU A 92 -14.68 5.07 12.12
N LYS A 93 -14.78 6.22 11.49
CA LYS A 93 -14.57 6.38 10.05
C LYS A 93 -13.42 7.31 9.77
N ILE A 94 -12.73 7.06 8.67
CA ILE A 94 -11.78 8.03 8.11
C ILE A 94 -12.35 8.44 6.76
N GLU A 95 -12.62 9.73 6.63
CA GLU A 95 -13.18 10.30 5.42
C GLU A 95 -12.06 10.83 4.54
N MET A 96 -12.05 10.40 3.28
CA MET A 96 -11.08 10.84 2.29
C MET A 96 -11.76 11.77 1.30
N GLU A 97 -11.12 12.91 1.04
CA GLU A 97 -11.59 13.88 0.06
C GLU A 97 -10.54 13.99 -1.04
N ALA A 98 -10.96 13.82 -2.27
CA ALA A 98 -10.07 13.80 -3.41
C ALA A 98 -10.71 14.56 -4.58
N ASP A 99 -9.89 14.91 -5.58
CA ASP A 99 -10.42 15.52 -6.78
C ASP A 99 -11.32 14.53 -7.55
N ARG A 100 -12.02 15.03 -8.55
CA ARG A 100 -12.99 14.24 -9.30
C ARG A 100 -12.36 13.03 -9.98
N LYS A 101 -11.17 13.20 -10.55
CA LYS A 101 -10.47 12.11 -11.24
C LYS A 101 -10.05 11.02 -10.27
N THR A 102 -9.44 11.40 -9.14
CA THR A 102 -9.00 10.45 -8.12
C THR A 102 -10.19 9.73 -7.50
N LYS A 103 -11.26 10.46 -7.21
CA LYS A 103 -12.50 9.87 -6.71
C LYS A 103 -13.05 8.82 -7.68
N GLY A 104 -13.03 9.13 -8.98
CA GLY A 104 -13.45 8.19 -10.02
C GLY A 104 -12.63 6.91 -10.00
N LEU A 105 -11.32 6.99 -9.79
CA LEU A 105 -10.46 5.82 -9.71
C LEU A 105 -10.78 4.98 -8.47
N LEU A 106 -11.08 5.61 -7.34
CA LEU A 106 -11.43 4.89 -6.11
C LEU A 106 -12.75 4.15 -6.24
N MET A 107 -13.71 4.73 -6.97
CA MET A 107 -15.06 4.19 -7.09
C MET A 107 -15.25 3.27 -8.29
N ALA A 108 -14.28 3.22 -9.20
CA ALA A 108 -14.36 2.41 -10.41
C ALA A 108 -14.39 0.91 -10.09
N LYS A 109 -14.91 0.12 -11.03
CA LYS A 109 -14.97 -1.35 -10.95
C LYS A 109 -15.58 -1.83 -9.63
N ASN A 110 -16.74 -1.28 -9.28
CA ASN A 110 -17.45 -1.63 -8.05
C ASN A 110 -16.58 -1.39 -6.81
N GLN A 111 -15.86 -0.26 -6.80
CA GLN A 111 -15.01 0.16 -5.69
C GLN A 111 -13.85 -0.82 -5.40
N LYS A 112 -13.35 -1.48 -6.44
CA LYS A 112 -12.29 -2.47 -6.26
C LYS A 112 -11.06 -1.89 -5.54
N ASN A 113 -10.59 -0.72 -5.98
CA ASN A 113 -9.43 -0.10 -5.35
C ASN A 113 -9.69 0.27 -3.90
N LEU A 114 -10.86 0.83 -3.63
CA LEU A 114 -11.24 1.19 -2.25
C LEU A 114 -11.30 -0.04 -1.36
N LYS A 115 -11.86 -1.14 -1.86
CA LYS A 115 -11.94 -2.41 -1.11
C LYS A 115 -10.55 -2.98 -0.82
N ASP A 116 -9.64 -2.90 -1.77
CA ASP A 116 -8.26 -3.37 -1.57
C ASP A 116 -7.55 -2.53 -0.50
N TYR A 117 -7.70 -1.21 -0.54
CA TYR A 117 -7.14 -0.33 0.49
C TYR A 117 -7.75 -0.62 1.86
N GLN A 118 -9.06 -0.80 1.92
CA GLN A 118 -9.74 -1.12 3.17
C GLN A 118 -9.22 -2.43 3.77
N ARG A 119 -9.01 -3.43 2.93
CA ARG A 119 -8.51 -4.73 3.38
C ARG A 119 -7.14 -4.62 4.05
N VAL A 120 -6.22 -3.89 3.44
CA VAL A 120 -4.89 -3.68 4.03
C VAL A 120 -4.97 -2.82 5.28
N PHE A 121 -5.72 -1.72 5.20
CA PHE A 121 -5.85 -0.79 6.31
C PHE A 121 -6.44 -1.47 7.56
N SER A 122 -7.44 -2.32 7.36
CA SER A 122 -8.14 -3.01 8.44
C SER A 122 -7.26 -4.02 9.19
N LYS A 123 -6.14 -4.41 8.61
CA LYS A 123 -5.19 -5.29 9.30
C LYS A 123 -4.53 -4.58 10.49
N TYR A 124 -4.37 -3.26 10.39
CA TYR A 124 -3.62 -2.49 11.39
C TYR A 124 -4.49 -1.54 12.19
N PHE A 125 -5.59 -1.06 11.62
CA PHE A 125 -6.40 -0.03 12.22
C PHE A 125 -7.88 -0.34 12.10
N ASN A 126 -8.63 0.05 13.11
CA ASN A 126 -10.07 -0.24 13.18
C ASN A 126 -10.90 0.99 12.76
N TYR A 127 -10.80 1.35 11.48
CA TYR A 127 -11.56 2.44 10.89
C TYR A 127 -12.13 2.00 9.55
N GLU A 128 -13.34 2.47 9.23
CA GLU A 128 -13.91 2.31 7.91
C GLU A 128 -13.48 3.47 7.03
N LEU A 129 -12.98 3.17 5.84
CA LEU A 129 -12.55 4.19 4.88
C LEU A 129 -13.74 4.64 4.06
N ILE A 130 -13.98 5.94 4.03
CA ILE A 130 -15.12 6.55 3.32
C ILE A 130 -14.56 7.55 2.33
N VAL A 131 -15.07 7.50 1.09
CA VAL A 131 -14.79 8.53 0.08
C VAL A 131 -15.90 9.55 0.18
N LYS A 132 -15.55 10.78 0.56
CA LYS A 132 -16.52 11.84 0.80
C LYS A 132 -17.09 12.33 -0.52
N ASN A 133 -18.44 12.46 -0.53
CA ASN A 133 -19.16 13.08 -1.63
C ASN A 133 -19.10 14.59 -1.45
N GLY A 134 -18.62 15.28 -2.48
CA GLY A 134 -18.57 16.72 -2.29
C GLY A 134 -18.21 17.47 -3.49
#